data_c29d603a335c8f7fe16fbcafd860cdc5
#
_entry.id   c29d603a335c8f7fe16fbcafd860cdc5
#
_cell.length_a   1.000
_cell.length_b   1.000
_cell.length_c   1.000
_cell.angle_alpha   90.00
_cell.angle_beta   90.00
_cell.angle_gamma   90.00
#
_symmetry.space_group_name_H-M   'P 1'
#
loop_
_entity.id
_entity.type
_entity.pdbx_description
1 polymer ?
#
loop_
_entity_poly.entity_id
_entity_poly.type
_entity_poly.pdbx_seq_one_letter_code
_entity_poly.pdbx_strand_id
1 'polypeptide(L)'
;MPTLMSPGALSAEDKSFADRAIAAHSGRPGALLGILERIQEHHPKKYLSTEILEYVAEKTDLPLAQIHSVVTFFALFNLEPQGDHTICICRGTACHTRGSRNLLQRLRLELGLPEESEDGADKLSITTPDRRYSLRTVACFGQCALAPVVEVDHAIFGHMNEQALHRELEHLGSNGRKA
;
A
#
# COMPACT_ATOMS: atom_id res chain seq x y z
N MET A 1 9.78 8.00 20.16
CA MET A 1 9.89 9.08 19.15
C MET A 1 10.35 8.43 17.86
N PRO A 2 9.59 8.42 16.77
CA PRO A 2 10.08 7.90 15.50
C PRO A 2 11.15 8.87 14.98
N THR A 3 12.32 8.33 14.67
CA THR A 3 13.43 9.02 14.06
C THR A 3 12.95 9.52 12.68
N LEU A 4 12.78 10.82 12.54
CA LEU A 4 12.60 11.48 11.25
C LEU A 4 13.83 11.14 10.39
N MET A 5 13.67 10.27 9.42
CA MET A 5 14.69 10.09 8.38
C MET A 5 14.85 11.43 7.68
N SER A 6 16.07 11.92 7.59
CA SER A 6 16.42 13.15 6.90
C SER A 6 15.85 13.14 5.49
N PRO A 7 15.28 14.25 4.98
CA PRO A 7 14.79 14.34 3.62
C PRO A 7 15.95 14.08 2.65
N GLY A 8 15.90 12.94 1.99
CA GLY A 8 16.83 12.60 0.92
C GLY A 8 16.45 13.42 -0.31
N ALA A 9 17.39 14.19 -0.85
CA ALA A 9 17.15 14.94 -2.09
C ALA A 9 16.68 13.94 -3.18
N LEU A 10 15.58 14.27 -3.89
CA LEU A 10 15.09 13.49 -5.03
C LEU A 10 16.21 13.23 -6.01
N SER A 11 16.37 11.97 -6.42
CA SER A 11 17.37 11.62 -7.42
C SER A 11 17.03 12.27 -8.78
N ALA A 12 18.03 12.44 -9.63
CA ALA A 12 17.82 12.94 -10.99
C ALA A 12 16.92 11.98 -11.81
N GLU A 13 16.98 10.69 -11.51
CA GLU A 13 16.16 9.67 -12.14
C GLU A 13 14.69 9.80 -11.74
N ASP A 14 14.39 9.99 -10.45
CA ASP A 14 13.02 10.20 -9.96
C ASP A 14 12.39 11.45 -10.57
N LYS A 15 13.15 12.56 -10.65
CA LYS A 15 12.69 13.80 -11.29
C LYS A 15 12.39 13.58 -12.76
N SER A 16 13.30 12.95 -13.49
CA SER A 16 13.10 12.63 -14.91
C SER A 16 11.90 11.73 -15.15
N PHE A 17 11.64 10.76 -14.25
CA PHE A 17 10.46 9.92 -14.35
C PHE A 17 9.18 10.71 -14.04
N ALA A 18 9.19 11.54 -13.02
CA ALA A 18 8.06 12.41 -12.68
C ALA A 18 7.70 13.33 -13.85
N ASP A 19 8.69 13.97 -14.48
CA ASP A 19 8.46 14.82 -15.66
C ASP A 19 7.79 14.06 -16.81
N ARG A 20 8.22 12.82 -17.07
CA ARG A 20 7.57 11.96 -18.09
C ARG A 20 6.13 11.59 -17.70
N ALA A 21 5.88 11.28 -16.43
CA ALA A 21 4.54 10.97 -15.92
C ALA A 21 3.61 12.18 -16.04
N ILE A 22 4.10 13.38 -15.70
CA ILE A 22 3.37 14.64 -15.84
C ILE A 22 3.03 14.89 -17.31
N ALA A 23 4.01 14.82 -18.21
CA ALA A 23 3.81 15.04 -19.63
C ALA A 23 2.79 14.06 -20.24
N ALA A 24 2.81 12.79 -19.83
CA ALA A 24 1.91 11.76 -20.34
C ALA A 24 0.45 11.94 -19.91
N HIS A 25 0.18 12.61 -18.78
CA HIS A 25 -1.17 12.77 -18.22
C HIS A 25 -1.70 14.21 -18.30
N SER A 26 -0.85 15.20 -18.65
CA SER A 26 -1.23 16.61 -18.71
C SER A 26 -2.43 16.82 -19.62
N GLY A 27 -3.37 17.67 -19.19
CA GLY A 27 -4.58 18.02 -19.93
C GLY A 27 -5.68 16.95 -19.97
N ARG A 28 -5.51 15.83 -19.27
CA ARG A 28 -6.54 14.77 -19.19
C ARG A 28 -7.37 14.90 -17.90
N PRO A 29 -8.66 14.52 -17.93
CA PRO A 29 -9.45 14.39 -16.70
C PRO A 29 -8.75 13.39 -15.75
N GLY A 30 -8.63 13.76 -14.46
CA GLY A 30 -7.96 12.91 -13.48
C GLY A 30 -6.43 12.85 -13.59
N ALA A 31 -5.81 13.79 -14.33
CA ALA A 31 -4.37 13.84 -14.55
C ALA A 31 -3.53 13.63 -13.27
N LEU A 32 -3.89 14.32 -12.19
CA LEU A 32 -3.15 14.23 -10.92
C LEU A 32 -3.12 12.80 -10.37
N LEU A 33 -4.25 12.08 -10.39
CA LEU A 33 -4.33 10.68 -9.96
C LEU A 33 -3.38 9.79 -10.78
N GLY A 34 -3.45 9.88 -12.11
CA GLY A 34 -2.60 9.10 -12.99
C GLY A 34 -1.11 9.42 -12.85
N ILE A 35 -0.76 10.69 -12.62
CA ILE A 35 0.63 11.12 -12.36
C ILE A 35 1.14 10.46 -11.07
N LEU A 36 0.41 10.59 -9.97
CA LEU A 36 0.80 10.08 -8.66
C LEU A 36 0.88 8.55 -8.64
N GLU A 37 -0.08 7.87 -9.29
CA GLU A 37 -0.09 6.40 -9.43
C GLU A 37 1.16 5.91 -10.16
N ARG A 38 1.48 6.50 -11.30
CA ARG A 38 2.67 6.14 -12.09
C ARG A 38 3.96 6.36 -11.34
N ILE A 39 4.07 7.46 -10.58
CA ILE A 39 5.25 7.76 -9.77
C ILE A 39 5.37 6.73 -8.63
N GLN A 40 4.27 6.43 -7.94
CA GLN A 40 4.27 5.43 -6.86
C GLN A 40 4.64 4.04 -7.37
N GLU A 41 4.09 3.62 -8.51
CA GLU A 41 4.41 2.31 -9.12
C GLU A 41 5.88 2.18 -9.53
N HIS A 42 6.49 3.29 -9.97
CA HIS A 42 7.92 3.31 -10.35
C HIS A 42 8.83 3.20 -9.13
N HIS A 43 8.43 3.78 -8.01
CA HIS A 43 9.27 3.79 -6.81
C HIS A 43 9.47 2.37 -6.25
N PRO A 44 10.71 1.93 -5.97
CA PRO A 44 11.00 0.56 -5.50
C PRO A 44 10.19 0.16 -4.25
N LYS A 45 9.93 1.11 -3.35
CA LYS A 45 9.15 0.88 -2.12
C LYS A 45 7.67 1.30 -2.23
N LYS A 46 7.16 1.53 -3.46
CA LYS A 46 5.74 1.75 -3.76
C LYS A 46 5.08 2.82 -2.89
N TYR A 47 5.74 3.96 -2.69
CA TYR A 47 5.21 5.09 -1.91
C TYR A 47 5.55 6.43 -2.54
N LEU A 48 4.88 7.48 -2.08
CA LEU A 48 5.09 8.87 -2.47
C LEU A 48 5.75 9.63 -1.31
N SER A 49 7.01 10.02 -1.46
CA SER A 49 7.71 10.84 -0.47
C SER A 49 7.23 12.29 -0.51
N THR A 50 7.43 13.03 0.58
CA THR A 50 7.07 14.45 0.65
C THR A 50 7.77 15.25 -0.45
N GLU A 51 9.03 14.96 -0.72
CA GLU A 51 9.84 15.65 -1.72
C GLU A 51 9.29 15.46 -3.13
N ILE A 52 8.77 14.26 -3.45
CA ILE A 52 8.14 14.01 -4.76
C ILE A 52 6.80 14.73 -4.89
N LEU A 53 6.02 14.84 -3.80
CA LEU A 53 4.77 15.59 -3.79
C LEU A 53 5.01 17.09 -4.00
N GLU A 54 6.03 17.64 -3.35
CA GLU A 54 6.46 19.03 -3.53
C GLU A 54 6.92 19.26 -4.97
N TYR A 55 7.70 18.34 -5.55
CA TYR A 55 8.14 18.41 -6.93
C TYR A 55 6.98 18.40 -7.92
N VAL A 56 6.01 17.52 -7.71
CA VAL A 56 4.79 17.46 -8.54
C VAL A 56 3.99 18.75 -8.40
N ALA A 57 3.88 19.33 -7.19
CA ALA A 57 3.20 20.60 -6.96
C ALA A 57 3.84 21.74 -7.78
N GLU A 58 5.18 21.86 -7.72
CA GLU A 58 5.94 22.85 -8.48
C GLU A 58 5.74 22.69 -10.00
N LYS A 59 5.81 21.47 -10.51
CA LYS A 59 5.72 21.18 -11.94
C LYS A 59 4.31 21.28 -12.53
N THR A 60 3.29 21.05 -11.71
CA THR A 60 1.88 21.10 -12.17
C THR A 60 1.18 22.42 -11.84
N ASP A 61 1.83 23.32 -11.12
CA ASP A 61 1.27 24.57 -10.59
C ASP A 61 0.00 24.33 -9.72
N LEU A 62 -0.03 23.16 -9.04
CA LEU A 62 -1.09 22.82 -8.11
C LEU A 62 -0.66 23.10 -6.67
N PRO A 63 -1.56 23.60 -5.81
CA PRO A 63 -1.26 23.75 -4.40
C PRO A 63 -0.88 22.41 -3.76
N LEU A 64 0.20 22.37 -3.00
CA LEU A 64 0.64 21.14 -2.29
C LEU A 64 -0.47 20.57 -1.40
N ALA A 65 -1.28 21.44 -0.78
CA ALA A 65 -2.44 21.03 0.02
C ALA A 65 -3.48 20.23 -0.78
N GLN A 66 -3.69 20.58 -2.06
CA GLN A 66 -4.58 19.82 -2.94
C GLN A 66 -4.01 18.44 -3.24
N ILE A 67 -2.71 18.34 -3.49
CA ILE A 67 -2.03 17.05 -3.73
C ILE A 67 -2.12 16.18 -2.49
N HIS A 68 -1.83 16.72 -1.30
CA HIS A 68 -1.98 16.01 -0.03
C HIS A 68 -3.41 15.54 0.22
N SER A 69 -4.42 16.36 -0.12
CA SER A 69 -5.82 15.96 0.01
C SER A 69 -6.15 14.75 -0.86
N VAL A 70 -5.62 14.70 -2.08
CA VAL A 70 -5.82 13.56 -2.99
C VAL A 70 -5.13 12.30 -2.45
N VAL A 71 -3.87 12.41 -2.05
CA VAL A 71 -3.07 11.26 -1.58
C VAL A 71 -3.63 10.67 -0.27
N THR A 72 -4.16 11.51 0.62
CA THR A 72 -4.75 11.05 1.88
C THR A 72 -6.17 10.52 1.71
N PHE A 73 -6.91 11.02 0.72
CA PHE A 73 -8.28 10.58 0.43
C PHE A 73 -8.33 9.20 -0.25
N PHE A 74 -7.46 8.96 -1.20
CA PHE A 74 -7.46 7.70 -1.95
C PHE A 74 -6.57 6.65 -1.27
N ALA A 75 -7.19 5.54 -0.84
CA ALA A 75 -6.50 4.39 -0.22
C ALA A 75 -5.46 3.70 -1.12
N LEU A 76 -5.44 4.05 -2.42
CA LEU A 76 -4.45 3.60 -3.40
C LEU A 76 -3.05 4.09 -3.06
N PHE A 77 -2.94 5.29 -2.46
CA PHE A 77 -1.65 5.94 -2.24
C PHE A 77 -1.05 5.59 -0.89
N ASN A 78 0.27 5.45 -0.89
CA ASN A 78 1.07 5.18 0.30
C ASN A 78 2.01 6.37 0.55
N LEU A 79 1.96 6.94 1.74
CA LEU A 79 2.88 7.99 2.20
C LEU A 79 4.09 7.43 2.97
N GLU A 80 4.07 6.14 3.25
CA GLU A 80 5.15 5.43 3.95
C GLU A 80 5.70 4.32 3.04
N PRO A 81 7.02 4.05 3.08
CA PRO A 81 7.62 2.96 2.30
C PRO A 81 6.94 1.63 2.60
N GLN A 82 6.56 0.91 1.56
CA GLN A 82 5.97 -0.42 1.67
C GLN A 82 7.04 -1.49 1.84
N GLY A 83 6.66 -2.62 2.41
CA GLY A 83 7.48 -3.83 2.52
C GLY A 83 7.73 -4.49 1.17
N ASP A 84 8.62 -5.46 1.18
CA ASP A 84 8.96 -6.23 -0.03
C ASP A 84 7.76 -7.08 -0.50
N HIS A 85 6.90 -7.51 0.44
CA HIS A 85 5.66 -8.24 0.19
C HIS A 85 4.46 -7.47 0.71
N THR A 86 3.38 -7.45 -0.08
CA THR A 86 2.12 -6.81 0.32
C THR A 86 1.03 -7.86 0.50
N ILE A 87 0.36 -7.83 1.65
CA ILE A 87 -0.76 -8.71 1.97
C ILE A 87 -1.98 -7.83 2.22
N CYS A 88 -3.04 -8.02 1.44
CA CYS A 88 -4.27 -7.24 1.56
C CYS A 88 -5.46 -8.13 1.89
N ILE A 89 -6.16 -7.83 3.00
CA ILE A 89 -7.30 -8.61 3.47
C ILE A 89 -8.61 -7.88 3.17
N CYS A 90 -9.54 -8.59 2.54
CA CYS A 90 -10.87 -8.08 2.27
C CYS A 90 -11.70 -7.98 3.55
N ARG A 91 -12.29 -6.79 3.80
CA ARG A 91 -13.20 -6.52 4.94
C ARG A 91 -14.68 -6.47 4.53
N GLY A 92 -15.00 -6.75 3.26
CA GLY A 92 -16.38 -6.76 2.78
C GLY A 92 -17.26 -7.75 3.56
N THR A 93 -18.57 -7.52 3.61
CA THR A 93 -19.52 -8.29 4.45
C THR A 93 -19.40 -9.79 4.25
N ALA A 94 -19.32 -10.27 3.00
CA ALA A 94 -19.19 -11.71 2.71
C ALA A 94 -17.88 -12.31 3.27
N CYS A 95 -16.78 -11.58 3.21
CA CYS A 95 -15.50 -11.99 3.78
C CYS A 95 -15.52 -11.93 5.30
N HIS A 96 -16.09 -10.86 5.85
CA HIS A 96 -16.21 -10.67 7.30
C HIS A 96 -17.01 -11.81 7.96
N THR A 97 -18.18 -12.15 7.40
CA THR A 97 -19.03 -13.23 7.92
C THR A 97 -18.40 -14.63 7.78
N ARG A 98 -17.43 -14.76 6.88
CA ARG A 98 -16.66 -16.01 6.66
C ARG A 98 -15.29 -16.01 7.35
N GLY A 99 -15.04 -15.07 8.27
CA GLY A 99 -13.88 -15.10 9.17
C GLY A 99 -12.68 -14.28 8.72
N SER A 100 -12.79 -13.32 7.78
CA SER A 100 -11.64 -12.49 7.38
C SER A 100 -11.08 -11.63 8.55
N ARG A 101 -11.91 -11.32 9.57
CA ARG A 101 -11.44 -10.64 10.78
C ARG A 101 -10.45 -11.52 11.57
N ASN A 102 -10.73 -12.80 11.71
CA ASN A 102 -9.84 -13.73 12.40
C ASN A 102 -8.52 -13.89 11.62
N LEU A 103 -8.59 -13.95 10.27
CA LEU A 103 -7.39 -13.96 9.43
C LEU A 103 -6.54 -12.70 9.63
N LEU A 104 -7.17 -11.53 9.72
CA LEU A 104 -6.47 -10.26 9.97
C LEU A 104 -5.78 -10.26 11.35
N GLN A 105 -6.48 -10.67 12.39
CA GLN A 105 -5.93 -10.75 13.73
C GLN A 105 -4.76 -11.75 13.80
N ARG A 106 -4.94 -12.93 13.20
CA ARG A 106 -3.90 -13.95 13.13
C ARG A 106 -2.65 -13.44 12.42
N LEU A 107 -2.84 -12.78 11.28
CA LEU A 107 -1.74 -12.22 10.49
C LEU A 107 -0.99 -11.12 11.26
N ARG A 108 -1.71 -10.25 11.98
CA ARG A 108 -1.09 -9.24 12.85
C ARG A 108 -0.20 -9.87 13.92
N LEU A 109 -0.69 -10.92 14.57
CA LEU A 109 0.08 -11.65 15.59
C LEU A 109 1.34 -12.31 14.98
N GLU A 110 1.22 -12.98 13.85
CA GLU A 110 2.34 -13.65 13.18
C GLU A 110 3.41 -12.66 12.69
N LEU A 111 3.00 -11.48 12.24
CA LEU A 111 3.89 -10.42 11.78
C LEU A 111 4.38 -9.49 12.91
N GLY A 112 3.98 -9.71 14.16
CA GLY A 112 4.36 -8.85 15.29
C GLY A 112 3.82 -7.42 15.18
N LEU A 113 2.69 -7.23 14.50
CA LEU A 113 2.04 -5.93 14.33
C LEU A 113 1.08 -5.64 15.49
N PRO A 114 0.85 -4.35 15.82
CA PRO A 114 -0.09 -3.98 16.87
C PRO A 114 -1.50 -4.46 16.56
N GLU A 115 -2.28 -4.71 17.60
CA GLU A 115 -3.71 -5.03 17.47
C GLU A 115 -4.49 -3.88 16.82
N GLU A 116 -5.64 -4.22 16.25
CA GLU A 116 -6.57 -3.23 15.66
C GLU A 116 -7.08 -2.31 16.76
N SER A 117 -6.98 -0.99 16.59
CA SER A 117 -7.55 -0.04 17.53
C SER A 117 -9.08 -0.10 17.49
N GLU A 118 -9.74 -0.01 18.66
CA GLU A 118 -11.20 -0.05 18.75
C GLU A 118 -11.88 1.13 18.02
N ASP A 119 -11.16 2.22 17.85
CA ASP A 119 -11.66 3.46 17.23
C ASP A 119 -11.76 3.40 15.69
N GLY A 120 -11.41 2.27 15.06
CA GLY A 120 -11.47 2.12 13.61
C GLY A 120 -10.53 3.06 12.82
N ALA A 121 -9.68 3.79 13.51
CA ALA A 121 -8.70 4.72 12.94
C ALA A 121 -7.44 4.01 12.45
N ASP A 122 -7.55 2.71 12.14
CA ASP A 122 -6.41 1.95 11.66
C ASP A 122 -5.90 2.50 10.34
N LYS A 123 -4.60 2.69 10.29
CA LYS A 123 -3.92 2.96 9.04
C LYS A 123 -4.29 1.88 8.03
N LEU A 124 -4.68 2.29 6.82
CA LEU A 124 -5.02 1.37 5.73
C LEU A 124 -3.87 0.44 5.34
N SER A 125 -2.65 0.80 5.73
CA SER A 125 -1.43 0.02 5.52
C SER A 125 -0.51 0.11 6.72
N ILE A 126 -0.02 -1.02 7.22
CA ILE A 126 0.99 -1.11 8.29
C ILE A 126 2.14 -1.98 7.79
N THR A 127 3.36 -1.44 7.83
CA THR A 127 4.56 -2.16 7.40
C THR A 127 5.31 -2.68 8.63
N THR A 128 5.82 -3.91 8.56
CA THR A 128 6.64 -4.51 9.62
C THR A 128 7.94 -3.73 9.82
N PRO A 129 8.53 -3.72 11.04
CA PRO A 129 9.76 -2.99 11.33
C PRO A 129 10.95 -3.42 10.45
N ASP A 130 11.00 -4.69 10.04
CA ASP A 130 12.01 -5.26 9.15
C ASP A 130 11.75 -4.92 7.66
N ARG A 131 10.62 -4.23 7.37
CA ARG A 131 10.16 -3.87 6.02
C ARG A 131 10.00 -5.05 5.05
N ARG A 132 9.78 -6.24 5.56
CA ARG A 132 9.50 -7.40 4.72
C ARG A 132 8.05 -7.44 4.27
N TYR A 133 7.12 -7.08 5.16
CA TYR A 133 5.69 -7.20 4.88
C TYR A 133 4.96 -5.87 5.11
N SER A 134 4.05 -5.55 4.20
CA SER A 134 3.01 -4.53 4.40
C SER A 134 1.65 -5.18 4.45
N LEU A 135 0.97 -5.03 5.58
CA LEU A 135 -0.40 -5.48 5.78
C LEU A 135 -1.37 -4.36 5.44
N ARG A 136 -2.30 -4.64 4.54
CA ARG A 136 -3.35 -3.70 4.11
C ARG A 136 -4.73 -4.31 4.29
N THR A 137 -5.73 -3.46 4.32
CA THR A 137 -7.12 -3.87 4.24
C THR A 137 -7.84 -3.14 3.12
N VAL A 138 -8.81 -3.79 2.51
CA VAL A 138 -9.68 -3.23 1.49
C VAL A 138 -11.14 -3.46 1.83
N ALA A 139 -12.00 -2.49 1.48
CA ALA A 139 -13.42 -2.63 1.72
C ALA A 139 -14.02 -3.85 0.99
N CYS A 140 -13.68 -4.04 -0.28
CA CYS A 140 -14.10 -5.21 -1.05
C CYS A 140 -13.31 -5.35 -2.35
N PHE A 141 -12.87 -6.57 -2.68
CA PHE A 141 -12.29 -6.91 -3.99
C PHE A 141 -13.33 -7.17 -5.09
N GLY A 142 -14.62 -7.21 -4.75
CA GLY A 142 -15.66 -7.61 -5.70
C GLY A 142 -15.81 -9.12 -5.92
N GLN A 143 -14.98 -9.95 -5.29
CA GLN A 143 -14.97 -11.41 -5.46
C GLN A 143 -15.66 -12.16 -4.31
N CYS A 144 -16.86 -11.75 -3.96
CA CYS A 144 -17.60 -12.24 -2.79
C CYS A 144 -17.90 -13.75 -2.84
N ALA A 145 -17.99 -14.35 -4.01
CA ALA A 145 -18.18 -15.79 -4.17
C ALA A 145 -16.99 -16.59 -3.62
N LEU A 146 -15.78 -16.03 -3.67
CA LEU A 146 -14.54 -16.65 -3.19
C LEU A 146 -14.21 -16.32 -1.73
N ALA A 147 -15.12 -15.68 -0.99
CA ALA A 147 -14.87 -15.27 0.39
C ALA A 147 -14.50 -16.43 1.32
N PRO A 148 -13.56 -16.24 2.28
CA PRO A 148 -12.74 -15.05 2.50
C PRO A 148 -11.65 -14.86 1.45
N VAL A 149 -11.40 -13.60 1.04
CA VAL A 149 -10.43 -13.26 -0.01
C VAL A 149 -9.26 -12.51 0.60
N VAL A 150 -8.06 -12.94 0.22
CA VAL A 150 -6.78 -12.29 0.55
C VAL A 150 -5.99 -12.12 -0.74
N GLU A 151 -5.36 -10.98 -0.91
CA GLU A 151 -4.39 -10.73 -1.98
C GLU A 151 -2.99 -10.77 -1.38
N VAL A 152 -2.08 -11.46 -2.05
CA VAL A 152 -0.65 -11.51 -1.72
C VAL A 152 0.14 -11.16 -2.97
N ASP A 153 0.91 -10.09 -2.95
CA ASP A 153 1.72 -9.60 -4.06
C ASP A 153 0.95 -9.55 -5.40
N HIS A 154 -0.27 -8.97 -5.36
CA HIS A 154 -1.20 -8.86 -6.48
C HIS A 154 -1.85 -10.18 -6.95
N ALA A 155 -1.56 -11.31 -6.30
CA ALA A 155 -2.25 -12.58 -6.55
C ALA A 155 -3.45 -12.74 -5.59
N ILE A 156 -4.63 -13.05 -6.14
CA ILE A 156 -5.87 -13.21 -5.37
C ILE A 156 -6.04 -14.67 -4.93
N PHE A 157 -6.22 -14.86 -3.64
CA PHE A 157 -6.51 -16.15 -3.00
C PHE A 157 -7.92 -16.15 -2.40
N GLY A 158 -8.77 -17.06 -2.86
CA GLY A 158 -10.11 -17.26 -2.33
C GLY A 158 -10.18 -18.42 -1.32
N HIS A 159 -11.29 -18.47 -0.57
CA HIS A 159 -11.53 -19.49 0.45
C HIS A 159 -10.40 -19.62 1.46
N MET A 160 -9.75 -18.47 1.75
CA MET A 160 -8.59 -18.40 2.61
C MET A 160 -8.94 -18.83 4.03
N ASN A 161 -8.08 -19.63 4.62
CA ASN A 161 -8.13 -20.01 6.03
C ASN A 161 -6.75 -19.83 6.68
N GLU A 162 -6.68 -19.97 8.01
CA GLU A 162 -5.45 -19.73 8.77
C GLU A 162 -4.28 -20.63 8.31
N GLN A 163 -4.55 -21.89 7.99
CA GLN A 163 -3.51 -22.81 7.53
C GLN A 163 -2.97 -22.46 6.14
N ALA A 164 -3.87 -22.03 5.24
CA ALA A 164 -3.49 -21.59 3.90
C ALA A 164 -2.68 -20.28 3.98
N LEU A 165 -3.13 -19.34 4.82
CA LEU A 165 -2.43 -18.09 5.05
C LEU A 165 -1.01 -18.32 5.60
N HIS A 166 -0.89 -19.18 6.59
CA HIS A 166 0.42 -19.53 7.18
C HIS A 166 1.38 -20.14 6.13
N ARG A 167 0.89 -21.05 5.27
CA ARG A 167 1.70 -21.61 4.18
C ARG A 167 2.18 -20.56 3.19
N GLU A 168 1.32 -19.58 2.84
CA GLU A 168 1.72 -18.49 1.95
C GLU A 168 2.81 -17.62 2.60
N LEU A 169 2.70 -17.33 3.90
CA LEU A 169 3.74 -16.61 4.64
C LEU A 169 5.08 -17.36 4.66
N GLU A 170 5.06 -18.67 4.90
CA GLU A 170 6.26 -19.51 4.85
C GLU A 170 6.89 -19.50 3.44
N HIS A 171 6.07 -19.57 2.39
CA HIS A 171 6.54 -19.51 1.01
C HIS A 171 7.21 -18.17 0.70
N LEU A 172 6.62 -17.04 1.11
CA LEU A 172 7.23 -15.71 0.98
C LEU A 172 8.54 -15.62 1.79
N GLY A 173 8.54 -16.17 3.02
CA GLY A 173 9.72 -16.21 3.89
C GLY A 173 10.88 -17.02 3.31
N SER A 174 10.61 -18.06 2.54
CA SER A 174 11.63 -18.91 1.92
C SER A 174 12.21 -18.30 0.63
N ASN A 175 11.40 -17.56 -0.14
CA ASN A 175 11.83 -16.90 -1.37
C ASN A 175 12.71 -15.66 -1.10
N GLY A 176 12.48 -14.95 0.01
CA GLY A 176 13.28 -13.78 0.40
C GLY A 176 14.74 -14.08 0.85
N ARG A 177 15.14 -15.35 0.94
CA ARG A 177 16.54 -15.74 1.26
C ARG A 177 17.45 -15.95 0.05
N LYS A 178 16.95 -15.71 -1.16
CA LYS A 178 17.69 -15.94 -2.42
C LYS A 178 18.09 -14.64 -3.15
N ALA A 179 18.08 -13.51 -2.48
CA ALA A 179 18.61 -12.25 -3.04
C ALA A 179 19.82 -11.75 -2.27
#